data_d74431afe784d7667ec5c449792eb49f
#
_entry.id   d74431afe784d7667ec5c449792eb49f
#
_cell.length_a   1.000
_cell.length_b   1.000
_cell.length_c   1.000
_cell.angle_alpha   90.00
_cell.angle_beta   90.00
_cell.angle_gamma   90.00
#
_symmetry.space_group_name_H-M   'P 1'
#
loop_
_entity.id
_entity.type
_entity.pdbx_description
1 polymer ?
#
loop_
_entity_poly.entity_id
_entity_poly.type
_entity_poly.pdbx_seq_one_letter_code
_entity_poly.pdbx_strand_id
1 'polypeptide(L)'
;MKAFLQRKNIEISLKRYGIDALSAMAQGLFCSLLIGTILNTLGQRLGISALTRVVATIGGVDYTVGAMASAMSGPAMATAIAYALQAPPLVLFSLITVGFASNALGGAGGPLAVLFVAILSTEIGKAVSKETKVDILVTPLVTIGSGMLFSAVLAPIIGKAAIQVGSLIMWATELQPFFMGILVSALVGIALTLPISSAAICAALGLTGLAGGAAVAGCCAQMVGFAVISFRENGVSGLVSQGLGTSMLQMGNIVKNPRIWIPATFASMITGPLATCLFHFENNGPAVTSGMGTCGLVGPIGVYTGWLKGIEEGSKTAVTVRDWLSLLLLCFILPAIFSLLCSAFCRKMKWIKEGDMKLSS
;
A
#
# COMPACT_ATOMS: atom_id res chain seq x y z
N MET A 1 15.62 -19.81 29.25
CA MET A 1 14.81 -19.07 28.26
C MET A 1 15.68 -18.34 27.24
N LYS A 2 16.61 -17.43 27.64
CA LYS A 2 17.46 -16.68 26.69
C LYS A 2 18.26 -17.57 25.73
N ALA A 3 18.93 -18.62 26.23
CA ALA A 3 19.68 -19.56 25.40
C ALA A 3 18.81 -20.30 24.37
N PHE A 4 17.57 -20.65 24.73
CA PHE A 4 16.61 -21.24 23.81
C PHE A 4 16.21 -20.29 22.69
N LEU A 5 15.84 -19.06 23.02
CA LEU A 5 15.48 -18.02 22.05
C LEU A 5 16.63 -17.72 21.09
N GLN A 6 17.86 -17.63 21.59
CA GLN A 6 19.06 -17.45 20.77
C GLN A 6 19.29 -18.63 19.82
N ARG A 7 19.16 -19.89 20.31
CA ARG A 7 19.28 -21.09 19.48
C ARG A 7 18.24 -21.12 18.34
N LYS A 8 17.05 -20.60 18.61
CA LYS A 8 15.94 -20.51 17.63
C LYS A 8 15.97 -19.24 16.79
N ASN A 9 16.96 -18.39 16.98
CA ASN A 9 17.05 -17.10 16.34
C ASN A 9 15.80 -16.22 16.53
N ILE A 10 15.21 -16.30 17.74
CA ILE A 10 14.07 -15.47 18.15
C ILE A 10 14.62 -14.28 18.91
N GLU A 11 14.51 -13.08 18.30
CA GLU A 11 14.97 -11.82 18.86
C GLU A 11 13.84 -10.80 18.83
N ILE A 12 13.32 -10.46 20.00
CA ILE A 12 12.25 -9.47 20.13
C ILE A 12 12.89 -8.08 20.14
N SER A 13 12.88 -7.42 19.00
CA SER A 13 13.42 -6.06 18.87
C SER A 13 12.56 -5.21 17.92
N LEU A 14 12.49 -3.91 18.20
CA LEU A 14 11.82 -2.95 17.32
C LEU A 14 12.45 -2.94 15.92
N LYS A 15 13.77 -3.13 15.84
CA LYS A 15 14.46 -3.21 14.55
C LYS A 15 13.91 -4.38 13.73
N ARG A 16 13.84 -5.57 14.32
CA ARG A 16 13.46 -6.80 13.62
C ARG A 16 11.98 -6.82 13.22
N TYR A 17 11.09 -6.45 14.13
CA TYR A 17 9.64 -6.50 13.88
C TYR A 17 9.08 -5.20 13.29
N GLY A 18 9.59 -4.05 13.72
CA GLY A 18 9.09 -2.74 13.27
C GLY A 18 9.81 -2.17 12.04
N ILE A 19 10.97 -2.70 11.64
CA ILE A 19 11.72 -2.19 10.50
C ILE A 19 11.90 -3.28 9.44
N ASP A 20 12.57 -4.38 9.81
CA ASP A 20 12.94 -5.41 8.85
C ASP A 20 11.69 -6.15 8.33
N ALA A 21 10.76 -6.53 9.22
CA ALA A 21 9.51 -7.18 8.84
C ALA A 21 8.59 -6.25 8.00
N LEU A 22 8.47 -4.95 8.36
CA LEU A 22 7.69 -3.99 7.58
C LEU A 22 8.28 -3.76 6.18
N SER A 23 9.61 -3.64 6.08
CA SER A 23 10.28 -3.46 4.80
C SER A 23 10.11 -4.70 3.90
N ALA A 24 10.24 -5.90 4.47
CA ALA A 24 10.02 -7.15 3.76
C ALA A 24 8.56 -7.32 3.33
N MET A 25 7.61 -6.97 4.21
CA MET A 25 6.18 -6.96 3.87
C MET A 25 5.89 -6.07 2.65
N ALA A 26 6.47 -4.87 2.61
CA ALA A 26 6.29 -3.95 1.49
C ALA A 26 6.87 -4.53 0.18
N GLN A 27 8.00 -5.26 0.24
CA GLN A 27 8.55 -5.97 -0.93
C GLN A 27 7.61 -7.09 -1.40
N GLY A 28 7.07 -7.88 -0.47
CA GLY A 28 6.08 -8.92 -0.79
C GLY A 28 4.84 -8.35 -1.46
N LEU A 29 4.33 -7.23 -0.95
CA LEU A 29 3.19 -6.52 -1.55
C LEU A 29 3.54 -5.98 -2.95
N PHE A 30 4.75 -5.44 -3.12
CA PHE A 30 5.23 -4.96 -4.41
C PHE A 30 5.24 -6.08 -5.46
N CYS A 31 5.85 -7.22 -5.14
CA CYS A 31 5.99 -8.33 -6.09
C CYS A 31 4.66 -9.00 -6.47
N SER A 32 3.61 -8.78 -5.73
CA SER A 32 2.29 -9.40 -5.93
C SER A 32 1.22 -8.39 -6.36
N LEU A 33 0.66 -7.66 -5.40
CA LEU A 33 -0.46 -6.74 -5.66
C LEU A 33 -0.11 -5.69 -6.70
N LEU A 34 1.06 -5.07 -6.57
CA LEU A 34 1.45 -3.99 -7.46
C LEU A 34 1.71 -4.49 -8.88
N ILE A 35 2.55 -5.51 -9.02
CA ILE A 35 2.82 -6.10 -10.34
C ILE A 35 1.51 -6.62 -10.97
N GLY A 36 0.65 -7.27 -10.16
CA GLY A 36 -0.66 -7.70 -10.61
C GLY A 36 -1.53 -6.56 -11.11
N THR A 37 -1.56 -5.43 -10.40
CA THR A 37 -2.29 -4.22 -10.80
C THR A 37 -1.73 -3.63 -12.10
N ILE A 38 -0.41 -3.55 -12.25
CA ILE A 38 0.24 -3.09 -13.49
C ILE A 38 -0.14 -3.98 -14.67
N LEU A 39 -0.03 -5.30 -14.52
CA LEU A 39 -0.37 -6.25 -15.57
C LEU A 39 -1.84 -6.15 -15.99
N ASN A 40 -2.76 -6.04 -15.03
CA ASN A 40 -4.19 -5.83 -15.33
C ASN A 40 -4.42 -4.51 -16.07
N THR A 41 -3.80 -3.43 -15.61
CA THR A 41 -3.96 -2.11 -16.23
C THR A 41 -3.42 -2.08 -17.66
N LEU A 42 -2.22 -2.61 -17.89
CA LEU A 42 -1.63 -2.72 -19.22
C LEU A 42 -2.49 -3.61 -20.14
N GLY A 43 -2.92 -4.77 -19.64
CA GLY A 43 -3.78 -5.68 -20.39
C GLY A 43 -5.07 -5.01 -20.88
N GLN A 44 -5.76 -4.33 -19.97
CA GLN A 44 -7.03 -3.67 -20.26
C GLN A 44 -6.86 -2.45 -21.19
N ARG A 45 -5.82 -1.62 -20.95
CA ARG A 45 -5.64 -0.35 -21.67
C ARG A 45 -4.99 -0.52 -23.04
N LEU A 46 -4.07 -1.47 -23.18
CA LEU A 46 -3.41 -1.75 -24.45
C LEU A 46 -4.08 -2.88 -25.24
N GLY A 47 -5.16 -3.45 -24.73
CA GLY A 47 -5.87 -4.54 -25.38
C GLY A 47 -5.03 -5.82 -25.52
N ILE A 48 -4.07 -6.06 -24.61
CA ILE A 48 -3.18 -7.23 -24.67
C ILE A 48 -3.95 -8.46 -24.22
N SER A 49 -4.46 -9.24 -25.16
CA SER A 49 -5.29 -10.42 -24.89
C SER A 49 -4.62 -11.46 -23.99
N ALA A 50 -3.30 -11.60 -24.06
CA ALA A 50 -2.55 -12.51 -23.19
C ALA A 50 -2.64 -12.13 -21.69
N LEU A 51 -2.82 -10.85 -21.36
CA LEU A 51 -2.93 -10.36 -19.98
C LEU A 51 -4.39 -10.31 -19.48
N THR A 52 -5.35 -10.17 -20.39
CA THR A 52 -6.79 -10.09 -20.06
C THR A 52 -7.49 -11.46 -20.11
N ARG A 53 -6.86 -12.44 -20.72
CA ARG A 53 -7.39 -13.80 -20.78
C ARG A 53 -7.49 -14.42 -19.39
N VAL A 54 -8.58 -15.13 -19.13
CA VAL A 54 -8.74 -15.97 -17.95
C VAL A 54 -7.73 -17.12 -18.01
N VAL A 55 -6.89 -17.22 -16.99
CA VAL A 55 -5.87 -18.27 -16.84
C VAL A 55 -6.40 -19.42 -16.00
N ALA A 56 -7.20 -19.12 -14.98
CA ALA A 56 -7.79 -20.12 -14.11
C ALA A 56 -9.10 -19.61 -13.51
N THR A 57 -10.03 -20.54 -13.24
CA THR A 57 -11.24 -20.29 -12.47
C THR A 57 -11.15 -21.06 -11.16
N ILE A 58 -11.12 -20.35 -10.04
CA ILE A 58 -10.98 -20.93 -8.70
C ILE A 58 -12.17 -20.50 -7.84
N GLY A 59 -12.94 -21.46 -7.33
CA GLY A 59 -14.11 -21.18 -6.51
C GLY A 59 -15.20 -20.35 -7.22
N GLY A 60 -15.31 -20.45 -8.56
CA GLY A 60 -16.25 -19.69 -9.37
C GLY A 60 -15.80 -18.26 -9.70
N VAL A 61 -14.56 -17.89 -9.34
CA VAL A 61 -13.96 -16.59 -9.66
C VAL A 61 -12.92 -16.77 -10.77
N ASP A 62 -13.05 -15.97 -11.81
CA ASP A 62 -12.12 -15.97 -12.95
C ASP A 62 -10.90 -15.11 -12.66
N TYR A 63 -9.71 -15.68 -12.86
CA TYR A 63 -8.45 -15.01 -12.63
C TYR A 63 -7.69 -14.79 -13.95
N THR A 64 -7.39 -13.54 -14.25
CA THR A 64 -6.33 -13.16 -15.20
C THR A 64 -4.96 -13.29 -14.54
N VAL A 65 -3.86 -13.18 -15.30
CA VAL A 65 -2.50 -13.19 -14.75
C VAL A 65 -2.33 -12.15 -13.63
N GLY A 66 -2.77 -10.91 -13.88
CA GLY A 66 -2.65 -9.82 -12.92
C GLY A 66 -3.57 -9.99 -11.71
N ALA A 67 -4.80 -10.50 -11.90
CA ALA A 67 -5.72 -10.79 -10.81
C ALA A 67 -5.18 -11.89 -9.89
N MET A 68 -4.58 -12.94 -10.47
CA MET A 68 -3.94 -14.02 -9.70
C MET A 68 -2.75 -13.51 -8.89
N ALA A 69 -1.88 -12.70 -9.51
CA ALA A 69 -0.75 -12.09 -8.79
C ALA A 69 -1.23 -11.22 -7.62
N SER A 70 -2.27 -10.42 -7.83
CA SER A 70 -2.86 -9.57 -6.77
C SER A 70 -3.50 -10.39 -5.64
N ALA A 71 -4.16 -11.52 -5.96
CA ALA A 71 -4.75 -12.41 -4.97
C ALA A 71 -3.69 -13.06 -4.04
N MET A 72 -2.46 -13.19 -4.53
CA MET A 72 -1.34 -13.74 -3.75
C MET A 72 -0.65 -12.71 -2.85
N SER A 73 -1.19 -11.51 -2.67
CA SER A 73 -0.58 -10.45 -1.86
C SER A 73 -0.36 -10.86 -0.40
N GLY A 74 -1.36 -11.48 0.24
CA GLY A 74 -1.23 -12.00 1.60
C GLY A 74 -0.13 -13.04 1.76
N PRO A 75 -0.13 -14.12 0.97
CA PRO A 75 0.96 -15.10 0.91
C PRO A 75 2.33 -14.48 0.68
N ALA A 76 2.47 -13.58 -0.28
CA ALA A 76 3.75 -12.94 -0.61
C ALA A 76 4.28 -12.08 0.55
N MET A 77 3.42 -11.30 1.20
CA MET A 77 3.78 -10.50 2.37
C MET A 77 4.24 -11.40 3.53
N ALA A 78 3.47 -12.45 3.87
CA ALA A 78 3.79 -13.34 4.99
C ALA A 78 5.11 -14.09 4.75
N THR A 79 5.33 -14.57 3.53
CA THR A 79 6.57 -15.26 3.15
C THR A 79 7.77 -14.32 3.21
N ALA A 80 7.63 -13.08 2.74
CA ALA A 80 8.68 -12.07 2.82
C ALA A 80 9.05 -11.72 4.27
N ILE A 81 8.04 -11.58 5.15
CA ILE A 81 8.25 -11.37 6.59
C ILE A 81 9.00 -12.56 7.18
N ALA A 82 8.56 -13.79 6.92
CA ALA A 82 9.21 -15.00 7.44
C ALA A 82 10.67 -15.11 6.96
N TYR A 83 10.94 -14.74 5.70
CA TYR A 83 12.30 -14.69 5.16
C TYR A 83 13.17 -13.67 5.90
N ALA A 84 12.68 -12.45 6.10
CA ALA A 84 13.40 -11.42 6.85
C ALA A 84 13.65 -11.82 8.31
N LEU A 85 12.73 -12.58 8.92
CA LEU A 85 12.88 -13.13 10.25
C LEU A 85 13.75 -14.41 10.28
N GLN A 86 14.33 -14.80 9.15
CA GLN A 86 15.21 -15.97 9.00
C GLN A 86 14.51 -17.26 9.45
N ALA A 87 13.28 -17.44 9.02
CA ALA A 87 12.51 -18.65 9.31
C ALA A 87 13.09 -19.90 8.60
N PRO A 88 13.09 -21.07 9.25
CA PRO A 88 13.39 -22.32 8.57
C PRO A 88 12.42 -22.60 7.42
N PRO A 89 12.83 -23.37 6.38
CA PRO A 89 12.01 -23.59 5.18
C PRO A 89 10.58 -24.08 5.46
N LEU A 90 10.39 -25.03 6.38
CA LEU A 90 9.06 -25.54 6.72
C LEU A 90 8.15 -24.46 7.32
N VAL A 91 8.69 -23.56 8.15
CA VAL A 91 7.94 -22.42 8.70
C VAL A 91 7.63 -21.44 7.58
N LEU A 92 8.62 -21.08 6.77
CA LEU A 92 8.47 -20.11 5.67
C LEU A 92 7.36 -20.54 4.69
N PHE A 93 7.35 -21.80 4.26
CA PHE A 93 6.33 -22.31 3.33
C PHE A 93 4.94 -22.41 3.99
N SER A 94 4.88 -22.69 5.28
CA SER A 94 3.61 -22.73 6.03
C SER A 94 2.95 -21.34 6.13
N LEU A 95 3.74 -20.28 6.11
CA LEU A 95 3.24 -18.90 6.16
C LEU A 95 2.44 -18.49 4.92
N ILE A 96 2.55 -19.20 3.80
CA ILE A 96 1.74 -18.97 2.59
C ILE A 96 0.24 -19.05 2.93
N THR A 97 -0.17 -20.11 3.60
CA THR A 97 -1.56 -20.33 4.04
C THR A 97 -1.99 -19.28 5.06
N VAL A 98 -1.15 -19.02 6.04
CA VAL A 98 -1.42 -18.03 7.10
C VAL A 98 -1.59 -16.61 6.52
N GLY A 99 -0.73 -16.24 5.57
CA GLY A 99 -0.80 -14.94 4.90
C GLY A 99 -2.06 -14.78 4.07
N PHE A 100 -2.51 -15.85 3.38
CA PHE A 100 -3.77 -15.82 2.65
C PHE A 100 -4.96 -15.58 3.58
N ALA A 101 -5.04 -16.35 4.67
CA ALA A 101 -6.14 -16.27 5.62
C ALA A 101 -6.17 -14.92 6.35
N SER A 102 -5.04 -14.44 6.86
CA SER A 102 -4.97 -13.17 7.61
C SER A 102 -5.29 -11.96 6.73
N ASN A 103 -4.85 -11.97 5.46
CA ASN A 103 -5.20 -10.90 4.52
C ASN A 103 -6.68 -10.90 4.17
N ALA A 104 -7.26 -12.06 3.91
CA ALA A 104 -8.68 -12.20 3.59
C ALA A 104 -9.59 -11.78 4.74
N LEU A 105 -9.31 -12.26 5.97
CA LEU A 105 -10.07 -11.94 7.17
C LEU A 105 -9.89 -10.49 7.65
N GLY A 106 -8.76 -9.89 7.33
CA GLY A 106 -8.44 -8.50 7.68
C GLY A 106 -9.11 -7.46 6.78
N GLY A 107 -9.59 -7.83 5.60
CA GLY A 107 -10.23 -6.92 4.66
C GLY A 107 -9.37 -5.67 4.39
N ALA A 108 -9.90 -4.47 4.68
CA ALA A 108 -9.17 -3.21 4.51
C ALA A 108 -7.90 -3.13 5.39
N GLY A 109 -7.88 -3.81 6.54
CA GLY A 109 -6.73 -3.96 7.42
C GLY A 109 -5.84 -5.17 7.09
N GLY A 110 -6.12 -5.87 5.98
CA GLY A 110 -5.46 -7.11 5.60
C GLY A 110 -3.94 -7.09 5.67
N PRO A 111 -3.24 -6.13 5.04
CA PRO A 111 -1.79 -6.05 5.10
C PRO A 111 -1.25 -5.91 6.54
N LEU A 112 -1.89 -5.10 7.37
CA LEU A 112 -1.52 -4.95 8.78
C LEU A 112 -1.80 -6.23 9.58
N ALA A 113 -2.89 -6.93 9.29
CA ALA A 113 -3.20 -8.22 9.89
C ALA A 113 -2.13 -9.27 9.54
N VAL A 114 -1.71 -9.32 8.27
CA VAL A 114 -0.61 -10.17 7.82
C VAL A 114 0.67 -9.88 8.59
N LEU A 115 1.01 -8.61 8.81
CA LEU A 115 2.22 -8.23 9.56
C LEU A 115 2.24 -8.89 10.94
N PHE A 116 1.21 -8.66 11.75
CA PHE A 116 1.18 -9.19 13.12
C PHE A 116 1.08 -10.70 13.17
N VAL A 117 0.18 -11.27 12.36
CA VAL A 117 -0.05 -12.72 12.35
C VAL A 117 1.18 -13.46 11.83
N ALA A 118 1.82 -12.96 10.76
CA ALA A 118 3.02 -13.61 10.22
C ALA A 118 4.20 -13.55 11.20
N ILE A 119 4.41 -12.44 11.90
CA ILE A 119 5.45 -12.34 12.93
C ILE A 119 5.21 -13.38 14.02
N LEU A 120 4.02 -13.40 14.62
CA LEU A 120 3.68 -14.31 15.71
C LEU A 120 3.81 -15.79 15.28
N SER A 121 3.25 -16.12 14.12
CA SER A 121 3.27 -17.50 13.61
C SER A 121 4.68 -17.94 13.20
N THR A 122 5.49 -17.03 12.67
CA THR A 122 6.90 -17.30 12.37
C THR A 122 7.68 -17.63 13.63
N GLU A 123 7.55 -16.82 14.69
CA GLU A 123 8.31 -17.05 15.91
C GLU A 123 7.87 -18.34 16.64
N ILE A 124 6.58 -18.66 16.63
CA ILE A 124 6.07 -19.96 17.16
C ILE A 124 6.60 -21.12 16.32
N GLY A 125 6.53 -21.01 14.99
CA GLY A 125 7.06 -22.03 14.10
C GLY A 125 8.56 -22.28 14.31
N LYS A 126 9.35 -21.22 14.45
CA LYS A 126 10.79 -21.30 14.78
C LYS A 126 11.03 -21.98 16.13
N ALA A 127 10.21 -21.67 17.13
CA ALA A 127 10.34 -22.28 18.47
C ALA A 127 10.18 -23.80 18.42
N VAL A 128 9.25 -24.31 17.59
CA VAL A 128 8.94 -25.73 17.48
C VAL A 128 9.84 -26.46 16.49
N SER A 129 10.33 -25.77 15.45
CA SER A 129 11.13 -26.37 14.38
C SER A 129 12.36 -27.12 14.92
N LYS A 130 12.56 -28.34 14.42
CA LYS A 130 13.66 -29.23 14.80
C LYS A 130 13.69 -29.65 16.28
N GLU A 131 12.56 -29.61 16.99
CA GLU A 131 12.45 -30.12 18.37
C GLU A 131 11.91 -31.56 18.44
N THR A 132 11.33 -32.07 17.37
CA THR A 132 10.73 -33.39 17.30
C THR A 132 11.33 -34.25 16.21
N LYS A 133 11.28 -35.57 16.33
CA LYS A 133 11.72 -36.50 15.29
C LYS A 133 10.85 -36.47 14.03
N VAL A 134 9.62 -35.99 14.15
CA VAL A 134 8.64 -35.85 13.05
C VAL A 134 8.42 -34.38 12.68
N ASP A 135 9.50 -33.60 12.65
CA ASP A 135 9.52 -32.17 12.43
C ASP A 135 8.76 -31.74 11.13
N ILE A 136 8.84 -32.57 10.10
CA ILE A 136 8.17 -32.34 8.81
C ILE A 136 6.63 -32.23 8.95
N LEU A 137 6.04 -32.86 9.96
CA LEU A 137 4.59 -32.74 10.25
C LEU A 137 4.30 -31.72 11.34
N VAL A 138 5.07 -31.75 12.44
CA VAL A 138 4.80 -30.94 13.62
C VAL A 138 5.01 -29.44 13.34
N THR A 139 6.09 -29.08 12.68
CA THR A 139 6.40 -27.68 12.40
C THR A 139 5.35 -27.01 11.51
N PRO A 140 4.94 -27.55 10.34
CA PRO A 140 3.85 -26.97 9.55
C PRO A 140 2.51 -26.95 10.28
N LEU A 141 2.15 -28.04 10.97
CA LEU A 141 0.88 -28.12 11.71
C LEU A 141 0.78 -27.02 12.78
N VAL A 142 1.84 -26.83 13.57
CA VAL A 142 1.86 -25.79 14.62
C VAL A 142 1.89 -24.40 14.01
N THR A 143 2.68 -24.18 12.96
CA THR A 143 2.76 -22.87 12.29
C THR A 143 1.44 -22.47 11.66
N ILE A 144 0.82 -23.38 10.89
CA ILE A 144 -0.48 -23.11 10.26
C ILE A 144 -1.57 -23.00 11.34
N GLY A 145 -1.63 -23.95 12.29
CA GLY A 145 -2.65 -23.95 13.33
C GLY A 145 -2.63 -22.69 14.18
N SER A 146 -1.47 -22.30 14.69
CA SER A 146 -1.31 -21.03 15.44
C SER A 146 -1.61 -19.82 14.56
N GLY A 147 -1.15 -19.82 13.31
CA GLY A 147 -1.40 -18.75 12.36
C GLY A 147 -2.88 -18.57 12.03
N MET A 148 -3.61 -19.67 11.83
CA MET A 148 -5.06 -19.63 11.61
C MET A 148 -5.81 -19.12 12.83
N LEU A 149 -5.40 -19.54 14.04
CA LEU A 149 -5.97 -19.05 15.30
C LEU A 149 -5.78 -17.53 15.43
N PHE A 150 -4.55 -17.04 15.23
CA PHE A 150 -4.28 -15.61 15.27
C PHE A 150 -5.01 -14.85 14.16
N SER A 151 -5.10 -15.42 12.97
CA SER A 151 -5.87 -14.82 11.86
C SER A 151 -7.34 -14.65 12.24
N ALA A 152 -7.96 -15.68 12.82
CA ALA A 152 -9.37 -15.62 13.22
C ALA A 152 -9.64 -14.58 14.31
N VAL A 153 -8.70 -14.34 15.23
CA VAL A 153 -8.86 -13.42 16.36
C VAL A 153 -8.41 -12.00 15.99
N LEU A 154 -7.18 -11.84 15.48
CA LEU A 154 -6.58 -10.52 15.29
C LEU A 154 -7.02 -9.84 13.99
N ALA A 155 -7.17 -10.59 12.89
CA ALA A 155 -7.42 -9.98 11.60
C ALA A 155 -8.77 -9.22 11.54
N PRO A 156 -9.90 -9.73 12.09
CA PRO A 156 -11.15 -8.96 12.13
C PRO A 156 -11.06 -7.70 12.99
N ILE A 157 -10.30 -7.74 14.09
CA ILE A 157 -10.11 -6.58 14.98
C ILE A 157 -9.34 -5.48 14.23
N ILE A 158 -8.26 -5.86 13.57
CA ILE A 158 -7.44 -4.95 12.76
C ILE A 158 -8.26 -4.41 11.57
N GLY A 159 -9.07 -5.24 10.94
CA GLY A 159 -9.99 -4.84 9.88
C GLY A 159 -10.97 -3.77 10.32
N LYS A 160 -11.60 -3.95 11.50
CA LYS A 160 -12.49 -2.94 12.10
C LYS A 160 -11.77 -1.63 12.40
N ALA A 161 -10.53 -1.68 12.90
CA ALA A 161 -9.73 -0.49 13.14
C ALA A 161 -9.41 0.26 11.83
N ALA A 162 -9.11 -0.45 10.74
CA ALA A 162 -8.91 0.15 9.43
C ALA A 162 -10.18 0.82 8.87
N ILE A 163 -11.36 0.25 9.13
CA ILE A 163 -12.65 0.85 8.76
C ILE A 163 -12.90 2.14 9.55
N GLN A 164 -12.42 2.27 10.78
CA GLN A 164 -12.52 3.52 11.54
C GLN A 164 -11.70 4.66 10.93
N VAL A 165 -10.60 4.37 10.28
CA VAL A 165 -9.90 5.36 9.44
C VAL A 165 -10.84 5.85 8.31
N GLY A 166 -11.62 4.94 7.75
CA GLY A 166 -12.66 5.27 6.77
C GLY A 166 -13.70 6.25 7.32
N SER A 167 -14.21 6.05 8.54
CA SER A 167 -15.20 6.97 9.14
C SER A 167 -14.64 8.39 9.34
N LEU A 168 -13.35 8.51 9.67
CA LEU A 168 -12.67 9.79 9.73
C LEU A 168 -12.56 10.47 8.35
N ILE A 169 -12.30 9.69 7.31
CA ILE A 169 -12.29 10.19 5.93
C ILE A 169 -13.69 10.66 5.53
N MET A 170 -14.74 9.89 5.84
CA MET A 170 -16.12 10.29 5.55
C MET A 170 -16.50 11.60 6.24
N TRP A 171 -16.18 11.74 7.54
CA TRP A 171 -16.36 13.02 8.23
C TRP A 171 -15.65 14.17 7.51
N ALA A 172 -14.43 13.95 7.03
CA ALA A 172 -13.69 14.98 6.32
C ALA A 172 -14.34 15.37 4.97
N THR A 173 -15.13 14.47 4.33
CA THR A 173 -15.82 14.78 3.07
C THR A 173 -17.01 15.72 3.25
N GLU A 174 -17.56 15.85 4.46
CA GLU A 174 -18.66 16.74 4.76
C GLU A 174 -18.23 18.21 4.94
N LEU A 175 -16.94 18.48 5.00
CA LEU A 175 -16.40 19.83 5.17
C LEU A 175 -16.47 20.64 3.88
N GLN A 176 -16.30 21.96 4.03
CA GLN A 176 -16.15 22.84 2.87
C GLN A 176 -14.98 22.40 1.98
N PRO A 177 -15.04 22.62 0.66
CA PRO A 177 -14.09 22.08 -0.32
C PRO A 177 -12.61 22.33 0.01
N PHE A 178 -12.29 23.47 0.61
CA PHE A 178 -10.92 23.79 1.00
C PHE A 178 -10.41 22.87 2.12
N PHE A 179 -11.15 22.75 3.23
CA PHE A 179 -10.78 21.90 4.35
C PHE A 179 -10.92 20.41 4.03
N MET A 180 -11.96 20.04 3.28
CA MET A 180 -12.13 18.72 2.71
C MET A 180 -10.89 18.33 1.90
N GLY A 181 -10.45 19.22 0.99
CA GLY A 181 -9.25 19.00 0.18
C GLY A 181 -8.02 18.71 1.03
N ILE A 182 -7.76 19.49 2.07
CA ILE A 182 -6.61 19.29 2.97
C ILE A 182 -6.71 17.93 3.68
N LEU A 183 -7.85 17.67 4.33
CA LEU A 183 -7.98 16.52 5.22
C LEU A 183 -8.11 15.21 4.44
N VAL A 184 -8.94 15.15 3.39
CA VAL A 184 -9.10 13.93 2.59
C VAL A 184 -7.79 13.56 1.90
N SER A 185 -7.10 14.52 1.28
CA SER A 185 -5.83 14.26 0.61
C SER A 185 -4.74 13.78 1.58
N ALA A 186 -4.64 14.40 2.77
CA ALA A 186 -3.69 14.00 3.78
C ALA A 186 -4.03 12.61 4.37
N LEU A 187 -5.29 12.38 4.78
CA LEU A 187 -5.72 11.14 5.43
C LEU A 187 -5.60 9.94 4.49
N VAL A 188 -6.10 10.07 3.25
CA VAL A 188 -6.02 8.96 2.27
C VAL A 188 -4.59 8.75 1.80
N GLY A 189 -3.82 9.83 1.62
CA GLY A 189 -2.39 9.75 1.30
C GLY A 189 -1.59 9.05 2.41
N ILE A 190 -1.81 9.40 3.67
CA ILE A 190 -1.22 8.71 4.83
C ILE A 190 -1.65 7.24 4.86
N ALA A 191 -2.95 6.95 4.66
CA ALA A 191 -3.48 5.60 4.61
C ALA A 191 -2.82 4.74 3.53
N LEU A 192 -2.49 5.32 2.36
CA LEU A 192 -1.76 4.63 1.29
C LEU A 192 -0.34 4.21 1.71
N THR A 193 0.32 5.04 2.50
CA THR A 193 1.69 4.77 2.97
C THR A 193 1.71 3.80 4.15
N LEU A 194 0.65 3.79 4.96
CA LEU A 194 0.46 2.84 6.06
C LEU A 194 0.21 1.42 5.54
N PRO A 195 0.49 0.38 6.34
CA PRO A 195 0.21 -1.01 6.00
C PRO A 195 -1.29 -1.34 6.10
N ILE A 196 -2.13 -0.53 5.46
CA ILE A 196 -3.58 -0.72 5.30
C ILE A 196 -3.96 -0.53 3.84
N SER A 197 -5.11 -1.06 3.44
CA SER A 197 -5.56 -0.93 2.06
C SER A 197 -6.40 0.33 1.88
N SER A 198 -5.75 1.45 1.52
CA SER A 198 -6.46 2.71 1.16
C SER A 198 -7.45 2.50 0.01
N ALA A 199 -7.11 1.64 -0.95
CA ALA A 199 -7.99 1.28 -2.06
C ALA A 199 -9.29 0.59 -1.57
N ALA A 200 -9.17 -0.37 -0.64
CA ALA A 200 -10.34 -1.04 -0.05
C ALA A 200 -11.17 -0.08 0.81
N ILE A 201 -10.52 0.83 1.54
CA ILE A 201 -11.22 1.89 2.31
C ILE A 201 -12.01 2.78 1.35
N CYS A 202 -11.38 3.33 0.31
CA CYS A 202 -12.06 4.20 -0.66
C CYS A 202 -13.20 3.49 -1.39
N ALA A 203 -13.02 2.20 -1.73
CA ALA A 203 -14.08 1.40 -2.34
C ALA A 203 -15.28 1.20 -1.40
N ALA A 204 -15.02 0.85 -0.13
CA ALA A 204 -16.05 0.66 0.88
C ALA A 204 -16.85 1.94 1.19
N LEU A 205 -16.20 3.11 1.09
CA LEU A 205 -16.82 4.41 1.29
C LEU A 205 -17.50 4.96 0.03
N GLY A 206 -17.32 4.34 -1.13
CA GLY A 206 -17.79 4.88 -2.40
C GLY A 206 -17.13 6.24 -2.74
N LEU A 207 -15.88 6.46 -2.34
CA LEU A 207 -15.21 7.76 -2.41
C LEU A 207 -14.93 8.17 -3.86
N THR A 208 -15.83 8.99 -4.42
CA THR A 208 -15.81 9.50 -5.80
C THR A 208 -16.00 11.02 -5.81
N GLY A 209 -16.17 11.61 -6.99
CA GLY A 209 -16.39 13.04 -7.17
C GLY A 209 -15.19 13.87 -6.72
N LEU A 210 -15.45 15.01 -6.15
CA LEU A 210 -14.45 16.00 -5.73
C LEU A 210 -13.57 15.46 -4.58
N ALA A 211 -14.18 14.74 -3.61
CA ALA A 211 -13.46 14.09 -2.52
C ALA A 211 -12.56 12.95 -3.05
N GLY A 212 -13.05 12.17 -4.05
CA GLY A 212 -12.25 11.17 -4.74
C GLY A 212 -11.04 11.79 -5.47
N GLY A 213 -11.23 12.95 -6.11
CA GLY A 213 -10.14 13.72 -6.74
C GLY A 213 -9.09 14.19 -5.74
N ALA A 214 -9.52 14.74 -4.60
CA ALA A 214 -8.62 15.11 -3.50
C ALA A 214 -7.82 13.91 -2.98
N ALA A 215 -8.46 12.74 -2.84
CA ALA A 215 -7.81 11.51 -2.42
C ALA A 215 -6.74 11.06 -3.42
N VAL A 216 -7.05 11.07 -4.73
CA VAL A 216 -6.06 10.78 -5.79
C VAL A 216 -4.87 11.72 -5.69
N ALA A 217 -5.10 13.03 -5.59
CA ALA A 217 -4.03 14.03 -5.48
C ALA A 217 -3.13 13.77 -4.26
N GLY A 218 -3.73 13.47 -3.10
CA GLY A 218 -3.02 13.13 -1.87
C GLY A 218 -2.18 11.85 -1.97
N CYS A 219 -2.76 10.81 -2.55
CA CYS A 219 -2.05 9.55 -2.81
C CYS A 219 -0.88 9.74 -3.79
N CYS A 220 -1.09 10.51 -4.88
CA CYS A 220 -0.02 10.84 -5.82
C CYS A 220 1.09 11.65 -5.12
N ALA A 221 0.74 12.57 -4.22
CA ALA A 221 1.70 13.34 -3.47
C ALA A 221 2.57 12.49 -2.55
N GLN A 222 2.02 11.47 -1.91
CA GLN A 222 2.81 10.52 -1.12
C GLN A 222 3.77 9.73 -2.01
N MET A 223 3.30 9.19 -3.11
CA MET A 223 4.10 8.32 -3.97
C MET A 223 5.19 9.08 -4.72
N VAL A 224 4.80 10.11 -5.48
CA VAL A 224 5.73 10.97 -6.24
C VAL A 224 6.63 11.74 -5.28
N GLY A 225 6.08 12.23 -4.15
CA GLY A 225 6.83 12.91 -3.12
C GLY A 225 8.00 12.06 -2.63
N PHE A 226 7.75 10.87 -2.10
CA PHE A 226 8.83 9.97 -1.65
C PHE A 226 9.77 9.57 -2.77
N ALA A 227 9.27 9.32 -3.97
CA ALA A 227 10.08 8.98 -5.13
C ALA A 227 11.15 10.06 -5.43
N VAL A 228 10.76 11.33 -5.45
CA VAL A 228 11.68 12.44 -5.81
C VAL A 228 12.58 12.85 -4.66
N ILE A 229 12.10 12.90 -3.40
CA ILE A 229 12.91 13.33 -2.25
C ILE A 229 13.99 12.30 -1.87
N SER A 230 13.74 11.01 -2.18
CA SER A 230 14.68 9.92 -1.94
C SER A 230 15.56 9.57 -3.14
N PHE A 231 15.44 10.30 -4.26
CA PHE A 231 16.13 9.99 -5.52
C PHE A 231 17.65 9.90 -5.35
N ARG A 232 18.25 10.79 -4.55
CA ARG A 232 19.70 10.79 -4.30
C ARG A 232 20.20 9.52 -3.63
N GLU A 233 19.33 8.85 -2.86
CA GLU A 233 19.66 7.67 -2.07
C GLU A 233 19.33 6.36 -2.79
N ASN A 234 18.32 6.38 -3.67
CA ASN A 234 17.75 5.17 -4.29
C ASN A 234 17.83 5.16 -5.82
N GLY A 235 18.22 6.27 -6.45
CA GLY A 235 18.35 6.39 -7.90
C GLY A 235 17.04 6.16 -8.67
N VAL A 236 17.18 5.75 -9.94
CA VAL A 236 16.03 5.50 -10.84
C VAL A 236 15.17 4.33 -10.34
N SER A 237 15.80 3.29 -9.79
CA SER A 237 15.07 2.15 -9.23
C SER A 237 14.10 2.58 -8.11
N GLY A 238 14.60 3.42 -7.17
CA GLY A 238 13.78 3.98 -6.11
C GLY A 238 12.71 4.95 -6.61
N LEU A 239 13.00 5.72 -7.66
CA LEU A 239 12.02 6.61 -8.30
C LEU A 239 10.84 5.81 -8.86
N VAL A 240 11.12 4.76 -9.61
CA VAL A 240 10.08 3.91 -10.23
C VAL A 240 9.34 3.09 -9.18
N SER A 241 10.05 2.43 -8.26
CA SER A 241 9.43 1.57 -7.26
C SER A 241 8.51 2.32 -6.29
N GLN A 242 8.81 3.56 -5.97
CA GLN A 242 7.96 4.39 -5.11
C GLN A 242 6.93 5.19 -5.92
N GLY A 243 7.33 5.78 -7.04
CA GLY A 243 6.48 6.65 -7.85
C GLY A 243 5.39 5.90 -8.62
N LEU A 244 5.68 4.72 -9.13
CA LEU A 244 4.71 3.86 -9.82
C LEU A 244 4.35 2.62 -9.00
N GLY A 245 5.12 2.33 -7.96
CA GLY A 245 4.94 1.22 -7.06
C GLY A 245 4.12 1.55 -5.84
N THR A 246 4.77 1.81 -4.74
CA THR A 246 4.13 2.17 -3.47
C THR A 246 5.06 2.97 -2.57
N SER A 247 4.52 4.01 -1.92
CA SER A 247 5.22 4.75 -0.86
C SER A 247 5.42 3.93 0.42
N MET A 248 4.71 2.81 0.60
CA MET A 248 4.84 1.92 1.75
C MET A 248 6.26 1.32 1.89
N LEU A 249 7.04 1.28 0.80
CA LEU A 249 8.46 0.90 0.85
C LEU A 249 9.28 1.74 1.85
N GLN A 250 8.85 2.96 2.15
CA GLN A 250 9.49 3.83 3.14
C GLN A 250 9.05 3.56 4.59
N MET A 251 8.08 2.65 4.84
CA MET A 251 7.56 2.43 6.19
C MET A 251 8.64 2.05 7.22
N GLY A 252 9.58 1.18 6.83
CA GLY A 252 10.71 0.83 7.69
C GLY A 252 11.58 2.04 8.07
N ASN A 253 11.73 2.99 7.15
CA ASN A 253 12.47 4.23 7.38
C ASN A 253 11.64 5.26 8.17
N ILE A 254 10.32 5.33 7.92
CA ILE A 254 9.39 6.19 8.68
C ILE A 254 9.39 5.79 10.16
N VAL A 255 9.42 4.48 10.48
CA VAL A 255 9.52 3.99 11.87
C VAL A 255 10.84 4.42 12.51
N LYS A 256 11.95 4.47 11.76
CA LYS A 256 13.26 4.97 12.25
C LYS A 256 13.27 6.48 12.47
N ASN A 257 12.76 7.23 11.49
CA ASN A 257 12.68 8.69 11.51
C ASN A 257 11.34 9.18 10.94
N PRO A 258 10.31 9.38 11.78
CA PRO A 258 8.99 9.83 11.30
C PRO A 258 8.99 11.17 10.56
N ARG A 259 10.03 11.97 10.74
CA ARG A 259 10.15 13.30 10.10
C ARG A 259 10.30 13.22 8.58
N ILE A 260 10.74 12.06 8.03
CA ILE A 260 10.83 11.86 6.58
C ILE A 260 9.45 11.84 5.90
N TRP A 261 8.39 11.66 6.67
CA TRP A 261 7.02 11.66 6.16
C TRP A 261 6.45 13.07 5.95
N ILE A 262 7.02 14.08 6.64
CA ILE A 262 6.53 15.46 6.62
C ILE A 262 6.47 16.03 5.18
N PRO A 263 7.51 15.90 4.32
CA PRO A 263 7.47 16.53 3.00
C PRO A 263 6.36 16.01 2.08
N ALA A 264 6.15 14.70 2.03
CA ALA A 264 5.11 14.10 1.22
C ALA A 264 3.70 14.44 1.75
N THR A 265 3.50 14.40 3.07
CA THR A 265 2.24 14.78 3.70
C THR A 265 1.92 16.25 3.52
N PHE A 266 2.92 17.13 3.65
CA PHE A 266 2.77 18.56 3.37
C PHE A 266 2.35 18.82 1.93
N ALA A 267 2.98 18.12 0.97
CA ALA A 267 2.58 18.19 -0.43
C ALA A 267 1.13 17.74 -0.64
N SER A 268 0.70 16.65 0.04
CA SER A 268 -0.70 16.20 0.00
C SER A 268 -1.65 17.30 0.49
N MET A 269 -1.34 17.95 1.62
CA MET A 269 -2.17 19.01 2.19
C MET A 269 -2.29 20.25 1.29
N ILE A 270 -1.34 20.48 0.40
CA ILE A 270 -1.40 21.59 -0.59
C ILE A 270 -2.12 21.14 -1.86
N THR A 271 -1.79 19.97 -2.38
CA THR A 271 -2.39 19.49 -3.64
C THR A 271 -3.88 19.20 -3.51
N GLY A 272 -4.34 18.81 -2.30
CA GLY A 272 -5.76 18.58 -2.03
C GLY A 272 -6.64 19.82 -2.28
N PRO A 273 -6.43 20.95 -1.62
CA PRO A 273 -7.17 22.19 -1.88
C PRO A 273 -7.04 22.71 -3.31
N LEU A 274 -5.87 22.53 -3.92
CA LEU A 274 -5.71 22.87 -5.33
C LEU A 274 -6.61 22.00 -6.21
N ALA A 275 -6.72 20.71 -5.90
CA ALA A 275 -7.62 19.79 -6.60
C ALA A 275 -9.08 20.21 -6.43
N THR A 276 -9.51 20.53 -5.20
CA THR A 276 -10.92 20.79 -4.91
C THR A 276 -11.38 22.22 -5.29
N CYS A 277 -10.58 23.25 -5.02
CA CYS A 277 -10.99 24.64 -5.18
C CYS A 277 -10.55 25.27 -6.50
N LEU A 278 -9.36 24.90 -7.01
CA LEU A 278 -8.79 25.54 -8.20
C LEU A 278 -9.09 24.77 -9.49
N PHE A 279 -8.81 23.46 -9.47
CA PHE A 279 -8.94 22.63 -10.66
C PHE A 279 -10.29 21.94 -10.77
N HIS A 280 -11.08 21.87 -9.69
CA HIS A 280 -12.31 21.05 -9.60
C HIS A 280 -12.06 19.63 -10.14
N PHE A 281 -10.96 19.05 -9.64
CA PHE A 281 -10.45 17.76 -10.08
C PHE A 281 -11.25 16.64 -9.43
N GLU A 282 -12.07 15.97 -10.21
CA GLU A 282 -12.98 14.93 -9.75
C GLU A 282 -12.50 13.53 -10.20
N ASN A 283 -12.69 12.55 -9.34
CA ASN A 283 -12.59 11.14 -9.71
C ASN A 283 -13.99 10.52 -9.76
N ASN A 284 -14.61 10.51 -10.93
CA ASN A 284 -15.91 9.88 -11.20
C ASN A 284 -15.76 8.45 -11.78
N GLY A 285 -14.55 7.91 -11.78
CA GLY A 285 -14.25 6.51 -12.05
C GLY A 285 -14.56 5.60 -10.86
N PRO A 286 -14.08 4.35 -10.89
CA PRO A 286 -14.29 3.41 -9.77
C PRO A 286 -13.69 3.96 -8.47
N ALA A 287 -14.44 3.92 -7.36
CA ALA A 287 -14.04 4.48 -6.06
C ALA A 287 -12.71 3.90 -5.54
N VAL A 288 -12.39 2.65 -5.86
CA VAL A 288 -11.13 1.99 -5.53
C VAL A 288 -9.90 2.78 -6.03
N THR A 289 -10.04 3.47 -7.16
CA THR A 289 -8.94 4.23 -7.79
C THR A 289 -8.57 5.48 -7.00
N SER A 290 -9.50 6.00 -6.19
CA SER A 290 -9.25 7.16 -5.31
C SER A 290 -8.17 6.91 -4.27
N GLY A 291 -7.99 5.65 -3.84
CA GLY A 291 -6.98 5.27 -2.86
C GLY A 291 -5.68 4.71 -3.44
N MET A 292 -5.45 4.80 -4.76
CA MET A 292 -4.31 4.14 -5.41
C MET A 292 -3.19 5.10 -5.86
N GLY A 293 -3.48 6.40 -5.99
CA GLY A 293 -2.49 7.37 -6.48
C GLY A 293 -1.84 6.95 -7.80
N THR A 294 -0.53 7.11 -7.92
CA THR A 294 0.23 6.72 -9.12
C THR A 294 0.61 5.23 -9.15
N CYS A 295 0.15 4.42 -8.21
CA CYS A 295 0.35 2.96 -8.20
C CYS A 295 -0.18 2.35 -9.51
N GLY A 296 0.70 1.84 -10.37
CA GLY A 296 0.33 1.37 -11.71
C GLY A 296 -0.47 2.39 -12.53
N LEU A 297 -0.36 3.69 -12.22
CA LEU A 297 -1.16 4.78 -12.79
C LEU A 297 -2.67 4.67 -12.55
N VAL A 298 -3.10 3.83 -11.60
CA VAL A 298 -4.52 3.51 -11.38
C VAL A 298 -5.34 4.74 -10.98
N GLY A 299 -4.83 5.63 -10.14
CA GLY A 299 -5.50 6.87 -9.76
C GLY A 299 -5.75 7.79 -10.96
N PRO A 300 -4.69 8.21 -11.70
CA PRO A 300 -4.82 8.98 -12.94
C PRO A 300 -5.75 8.33 -13.97
N ILE A 301 -5.66 7.02 -14.16
CA ILE A 301 -6.53 6.26 -15.07
C ILE A 301 -7.99 6.27 -14.56
N GLY A 302 -8.20 6.17 -13.25
CA GLY A 302 -9.53 6.29 -12.64
C GLY A 302 -10.19 7.63 -12.97
N VAL A 303 -9.46 8.73 -12.83
CA VAL A 303 -9.92 10.06 -13.19
C VAL A 303 -10.26 10.14 -14.69
N TYR A 304 -9.37 9.64 -15.55
CA TYR A 304 -9.62 9.61 -17.00
C TYR A 304 -10.85 8.79 -17.36
N THR A 305 -11.05 7.61 -16.73
CA THR A 305 -12.27 6.82 -16.94
C THR A 305 -13.53 7.55 -16.48
N GLY A 306 -13.44 8.33 -15.40
CA GLY A 306 -14.51 9.20 -14.94
C GLY A 306 -14.89 10.26 -15.98
N TRP A 307 -13.89 10.85 -16.69
CA TRP A 307 -14.17 11.80 -17.77
C TRP A 307 -14.88 11.13 -18.96
N LEU A 308 -14.45 9.91 -19.35
CA LEU A 308 -15.12 9.17 -20.43
C LEU A 308 -16.56 8.84 -20.08
N LYS A 309 -16.78 8.36 -18.84
CA LYS A 309 -18.13 8.11 -18.34
C LYS A 309 -18.99 9.37 -18.34
N GLY A 310 -18.44 10.51 -17.92
CA GLY A 310 -19.13 11.79 -17.98
C GLY A 310 -19.52 12.21 -19.41
N ILE A 311 -18.71 11.86 -20.43
CA ILE A 311 -19.06 12.10 -21.84
C ILE A 311 -20.21 11.18 -22.27
N GLU A 312 -20.17 9.90 -21.92
CA GLU A 312 -21.23 8.94 -22.24
C GLU A 312 -22.57 9.33 -21.58
N GLU A 313 -22.54 9.84 -20.35
CA GLU A 313 -23.71 10.30 -19.59
C GLU A 313 -24.18 11.71 -19.97
N GLY A 314 -23.44 12.42 -20.86
CA GLY A 314 -23.77 13.78 -21.28
C GLY A 314 -23.47 14.89 -20.27
N SER A 315 -22.82 14.56 -19.15
CA SER A 315 -22.41 15.54 -18.13
C SER A 315 -21.12 16.30 -18.53
N LYS A 316 -20.39 15.78 -19.50
CA LYS A 316 -19.15 16.35 -20.07
C LYS A 316 -19.17 16.26 -21.59
N THR A 317 -18.78 17.31 -22.28
CA THR A 317 -18.81 17.33 -23.75
C THR A 317 -17.57 16.69 -24.38
N ALA A 318 -16.39 16.92 -23.80
CA ALA A 318 -15.13 16.37 -24.27
C ALA A 318 -14.06 16.43 -23.18
N VAL A 319 -12.99 15.63 -23.31
CA VAL A 319 -11.79 15.78 -22.50
C VAL A 319 -10.98 16.96 -23.03
N THR A 320 -10.76 17.97 -22.22
CA THR A 320 -10.09 19.21 -22.58
C THR A 320 -8.59 19.19 -22.23
N VAL A 321 -7.84 20.10 -22.82
CA VAL A 321 -6.42 20.32 -22.46
C VAL A 321 -6.27 20.68 -20.97
N ARG A 322 -7.25 21.42 -20.41
CA ARG A 322 -7.29 21.77 -18.99
C ARG A 322 -7.38 20.52 -18.11
N ASP A 323 -8.14 19.50 -18.50
CA ASP A 323 -8.26 18.24 -17.77
C ASP A 323 -6.90 17.51 -17.70
N TRP A 324 -6.23 17.39 -18.85
CA TRP A 324 -4.90 16.76 -18.92
C TRP A 324 -3.86 17.55 -18.13
N LEU A 325 -3.91 18.88 -18.20
CA LEU A 325 -3.01 19.75 -17.45
C LEU A 325 -3.24 19.59 -15.94
N SER A 326 -4.51 19.57 -15.49
CA SER A 326 -4.85 19.36 -14.08
C SER A 326 -4.35 18.01 -13.58
N LEU A 327 -4.54 16.94 -14.36
CA LEU A 327 -4.05 15.61 -14.02
C LEU A 327 -2.52 15.58 -13.92
N LEU A 328 -1.81 16.13 -14.90
CA LEU A 328 -0.35 16.15 -14.90
C LEU A 328 0.20 16.98 -13.72
N LEU A 329 -0.39 18.16 -13.49
CA LEU A 329 0.02 19.04 -12.39
C LEU A 329 -0.24 18.39 -11.03
N LEU A 330 -1.47 17.94 -10.78
CA LEU A 330 -1.87 17.42 -9.45
C LEU A 330 -1.31 16.04 -9.13
N CYS A 331 -1.12 15.18 -10.13
CA CYS A 331 -0.62 13.83 -9.88
C CYS A 331 0.92 13.71 -9.92
N PHE A 332 1.64 14.63 -10.57
CA PHE A 332 3.07 14.49 -10.79
C PHE A 332 3.88 15.74 -10.45
N ILE A 333 3.60 16.89 -11.08
CA ILE A 333 4.47 18.06 -11.04
C ILE A 333 4.41 18.74 -9.67
N LEU A 334 3.22 19.12 -9.21
CA LEU A 334 3.04 19.83 -7.93
C LEU A 334 3.46 18.95 -6.74
N PRO A 335 3.09 17.66 -6.66
CA PRO A 335 3.64 16.75 -5.67
C PRO A 335 5.17 16.75 -5.60
N ALA A 336 5.84 16.66 -6.75
CA ALA A 336 7.30 16.67 -6.81
C ALA A 336 7.87 18.00 -6.29
N ILE A 337 7.35 19.12 -6.76
CA ILE A 337 7.84 20.44 -6.37
C ILE A 337 7.66 20.68 -4.87
N PHE A 338 6.45 20.52 -4.33
CA PHE A 338 6.19 20.80 -2.92
C PHE A 338 6.93 19.83 -1.98
N SER A 339 7.04 18.57 -2.36
CA SER A 339 7.82 17.60 -1.57
C SER A 339 9.31 17.94 -1.57
N LEU A 340 9.89 18.33 -2.72
CA LEU A 340 11.29 18.73 -2.81
C LEU A 340 11.56 19.99 -1.99
N LEU A 341 10.72 21.02 -2.10
CA LEU A 341 10.85 22.27 -1.35
C LEU A 341 10.79 22.02 0.16
N CYS A 342 9.78 21.28 0.62
CA CYS A 342 9.64 20.92 2.03
C CYS A 342 10.80 20.03 2.51
N SER A 343 11.24 19.06 1.69
CA SER A 343 12.40 18.21 2.02
C SER A 343 13.69 19.02 2.13
N ALA A 344 13.91 19.98 1.25
CA ALA A 344 15.07 20.88 1.33
C ALA A 344 15.08 21.67 2.65
N PHE A 345 13.92 22.18 3.06
CA PHE A 345 13.76 22.82 4.38
C PHE A 345 14.04 21.85 5.53
N CYS A 346 13.44 20.66 5.53
CA CYS A 346 13.67 19.66 6.58
C CYS A 346 15.13 19.22 6.66
N ARG A 347 15.82 19.08 5.53
CA ARG A 347 17.26 18.77 5.48
C ARG A 347 18.10 19.93 6.03
N LYS A 348 17.77 21.19 5.71
CA LYS A 348 18.44 22.38 6.27
C LYS A 348 18.29 22.43 7.80
N MET A 349 17.11 22.05 8.32
CA MET A 349 16.85 21.95 9.76
C MET A 349 17.46 20.70 10.42
N LYS A 350 18.15 19.85 9.66
CA LYS A 350 18.74 18.56 10.10
C LYS A 350 17.70 17.58 10.66
N TRP A 351 16.42 17.72 10.28
CA TRP A 351 15.36 16.77 10.63
C TRP A 351 15.46 15.49 9.80
N ILE A 352 15.92 15.61 8.56
CA ILE A 352 16.17 14.51 7.63
C ILE A 352 17.66 14.53 7.31
N LYS A 353 18.33 13.40 7.51
CA LYS A 353 19.74 13.20 7.21
C LYS A 353 19.90 12.38 5.92
N GLU A 354 21.11 12.43 5.36
CA GLU A 354 21.49 11.56 4.25
C GLU A 354 21.47 10.10 4.70
N GLY A 355 20.84 9.22 3.90
CA GLY A 355 20.65 7.80 4.22
C GLY A 355 19.34 7.48 4.94
N ASP A 356 18.61 8.46 5.49
CA ASP A 356 17.35 8.22 6.24
C ASP A 356 16.24 7.59 5.35
N MET A 357 16.30 7.81 4.03
CA MET A 357 15.29 7.29 3.08
C MET A 357 15.84 6.19 2.18
N LYS A 358 17.02 5.64 2.48
CA LYS A 358 17.59 4.55 1.70
C LYS A 358 16.76 3.29 1.86
N LEU A 359 16.29 2.73 0.75
CA LEU A 359 15.56 1.46 0.73
C LEU A 359 16.52 0.31 1.00
N SER A 360 16.06 -0.68 1.77
CA SER A 360 16.77 -1.96 1.90
C SER A 360 16.66 -2.71 0.57
N SER A 361 17.79 -2.90 -0.07
CA SER A 361 17.95 -3.74 -1.28
C SER A 361 17.81 -5.21 -0.93
#